data_fc8a80c145a481553739f5d5bd00d741
#
_entry.id   fc8a80c145a481553739f5d5bd00d741
#
_cell.length_a   1.000
_cell.length_b   1.000
_cell.length_c   1.000
_cell.angle_alpha   90.00
_cell.angle_beta   90.00
_cell.angle_gamma   90.00
#
_symmetry.space_group_name_H-M   'P 1'
#
loop_
_entity.id
_entity.type
_entity.pdbx_description
1 polymer ?
#
loop_
_entity_poly.entity_id
_entity_poly.type
_entity_poly.pdbx_seq_one_letter_code
_entity_poly.pdbx_strand_id
1 'polypeptide(L)'
;MTSTDGNEEVASSIREIYEQFGLGVYIDVGISNTTNHMVKTYEGLTIDGGYFNPCFINRAKDAVSELQNPNIYIFEDPIDNNYTLNLCYKIVEQNLIAPLTKYNTLVQQGNQAEADAVIANELKATAIITPTFGRDIRSQMDSIIDMMSSSKIEQRAPLTIITGMTDVDRLADLAAMTGAKTIKKYVDPEVQKSDVEKGIAPTLDNVATEFGGKAELLVADTKTTKVINPELMFDTDEEGKRVFSSEYNNLLASLEAQLAQLDTVKESATEVNILRRRIQSLKCNMVDYLIGGVSYTDRDALKDAVEDAVLNCRSAAKEGIGYAANFEGLRAAHEVAEVTSNLSPIREAVSNAVYKAYANTVARIYVDYMAVEDIEQDDLIKKLIENNKPIDVTGNNREVLSSIKTDPTTLQAIVDIVGLMFKTNQFLCPIPDMNTYTAE
;
A
#
# COMPACT_ATOMS: atom_id res chain seq x y z
N MET A 1 -10.18 19.25 4.11
CA MET A 1 -10.01 20.64 4.64
C MET A 1 -8.93 20.71 5.72
N THR A 2 -9.06 20.05 6.86
CA THR A 2 -8.05 20.12 7.93
C THR A 2 -6.70 19.54 7.51
N SER A 3 -6.69 18.37 6.87
CA SER A 3 -5.47 17.71 6.38
C SER A 3 -4.90 18.31 5.09
N THR A 4 -5.54 19.29 4.49
CA THR A 4 -5.08 20.01 3.28
C THR A 4 -4.70 21.45 3.60
N ASP A 5 -4.40 21.77 4.85
CA ASP A 5 -4.08 23.12 5.35
C ASP A 5 -5.05 24.20 4.88
N GLY A 6 -6.34 23.84 4.74
CA GLY A 6 -7.40 24.74 4.30
C GLY A 6 -7.47 24.92 2.78
N ASN A 7 -6.72 24.20 1.97
CA ASN A 7 -6.78 24.26 0.52
C ASN A 7 -8.11 23.66 0.02
N GLU A 8 -9.06 24.53 -0.35
CA GLU A 8 -10.41 24.14 -0.78
C GLU A 8 -10.41 23.42 -2.14
N GLU A 9 -9.54 23.79 -3.05
CA GLU A 9 -9.43 23.19 -4.38
C GLU A 9 -9.02 21.71 -4.27
N VAL A 10 -7.96 21.44 -3.51
CA VAL A 10 -7.48 20.08 -3.26
C VAL A 10 -8.52 19.24 -2.51
N ALA A 11 -9.13 19.80 -1.45
CA ALA A 11 -10.15 19.10 -0.70
C ALA A 11 -11.38 18.76 -1.54
N SER A 12 -11.80 19.67 -2.44
CA SER A 12 -12.90 19.44 -3.39
C SER A 12 -12.56 18.33 -4.39
N SER A 13 -11.35 18.36 -4.94
CA SER A 13 -10.89 17.34 -5.89
C SER A 13 -10.83 15.94 -5.25
N ILE A 14 -10.31 15.81 -4.02
CA ILE A 14 -10.31 14.54 -3.28
C ILE A 14 -11.75 14.07 -3.02
N ARG A 15 -12.65 14.97 -2.63
CA ARG A 15 -14.06 14.66 -2.42
C ARG A 15 -14.71 14.14 -3.70
N GLU A 16 -14.51 14.81 -4.84
CA GLU A 16 -15.04 14.41 -6.15
C GLU A 16 -14.54 13.01 -6.55
N ILE A 17 -13.26 12.70 -6.30
CA ILE A 17 -12.71 11.35 -6.54
C ILE A 17 -13.47 10.30 -5.70
N TYR A 18 -13.67 10.55 -4.40
CA TYR A 18 -14.40 9.60 -3.55
C TYR A 18 -15.89 9.52 -3.88
N GLU A 19 -16.53 10.63 -4.32
CA GLU A 19 -17.94 10.63 -4.78
C GLU A 19 -18.08 9.83 -6.09
N GLN A 20 -17.12 9.93 -7.00
CA GLN A 20 -17.15 9.25 -8.31
C GLN A 20 -16.80 7.77 -8.21
N PHE A 21 -15.75 7.42 -7.46
CA PHE A 21 -15.16 6.08 -7.44
C PHE A 21 -15.43 5.29 -6.16
N GLY A 22 -16.02 5.92 -5.14
CA GLY A 22 -16.31 5.30 -3.84
C GLY A 22 -15.10 5.29 -2.88
N LEU A 23 -15.37 4.89 -1.63
CA LEU A 23 -14.38 4.92 -0.54
C LEU A 23 -13.25 3.88 -0.68
N GLY A 24 -13.40 2.92 -1.58
CA GLY A 24 -12.40 1.89 -1.86
C GLY A 24 -11.34 2.29 -2.89
N VAL A 25 -11.48 3.45 -3.54
CA VAL A 25 -10.55 3.91 -4.58
C VAL A 25 -9.13 4.06 -4.03
N TYR A 26 -8.15 3.59 -4.81
CA TYR A 26 -6.75 3.83 -4.52
C TYR A 26 -6.32 5.15 -5.16
N ILE A 27 -5.95 6.12 -4.33
CA ILE A 27 -5.42 7.41 -4.77
C ILE A 27 -3.92 7.42 -4.50
N ASP A 28 -3.14 7.55 -5.56
CA ASP A 28 -1.71 7.79 -5.52
C ASP A 28 -1.43 9.27 -5.74
N VAL A 29 -0.48 9.82 -4.98
CA VAL A 29 -0.19 11.24 -5.01
C VAL A 29 1.20 11.46 -5.58
N GLY A 30 1.25 12.12 -6.73
CA GLY A 30 2.49 12.42 -7.43
C GLY A 30 2.67 13.90 -7.72
N ILE A 31 3.80 14.26 -8.30
CA ILE A 31 4.10 15.62 -8.75
C ILE A 31 3.88 15.72 -10.27
N SER A 32 3.08 16.70 -10.69
CA SER A 32 2.89 17.03 -12.11
C SER A 32 4.10 17.76 -12.67
N ASN A 33 4.37 17.56 -13.96
CA ASN A 33 5.32 18.38 -14.70
C ASN A 33 4.71 19.72 -15.17
N THR A 34 3.45 20.00 -14.83
CA THR A 34 2.70 21.20 -15.20
C THR A 34 2.41 22.07 -13.98
N THR A 35 1.93 23.28 -14.20
CA THR A 35 1.51 24.18 -13.12
C THR A 35 0.15 23.82 -12.54
N ASN A 36 -0.67 23.02 -13.25
CA ASN A 36 -2.02 22.65 -12.83
C ASN A 36 -2.03 21.27 -12.20
N HIS A 37 -2.92 21.05 -11.23
CA HIS A 37 -3.24 19.73 -10.72
C HIS A 37 -3.88 18.89 -11.83
N MET A 38 -3.59 17.61 -11.84
CA MET A 38 -4.13 16.67 -12.83
C MET A 38 -4.60 15.39 -12.12
N VAL A 39 -5.79 14.93 -12.47
CA VAL A 39 -6.31 13.63 -12.04
C VAL A 39 -6.26 12.68 -13.23
N LYS A 40 -5.56 11.56 -13.08
CA LYS A 40 -5.53 10.48 -14.07
C LYS A 40 -6.17 9.24 -13.48
N THR A 41 -7.01 8.58 -14.24
CA THR A 41 -7.68 7.35 -13.83
C THR A 41 -7.18 6.18 -14.65
N TYR A 42 -7.00 5.04 -13.99
CA TYR A 42 -6.57 3.79 -14.59
C TYR A 42 -7.49 2.67 -14.16
N GLU A 43 -7.72 1.73 -15.05
CA GLU A 43 -8.44 0.50 -14.75
C GLU A 43 -7.42 -0.59 -14.36
N GLY A 44 -7.61 -1.25 -13.23
CA GLY A 44 -6.68 -2.26 -12.76
C GLY A 44 -6.73 -2.49 -11.25
N LEU A 45 -5.67 -3.07 -10.72
CA LEU A 45 -5.56 -3.44 -9.32
C LEU A 45 -4.26 -2.90 -8.71
N THR A 46 -4.36 -2.29 -7.52
CA THR A 46 -3.20 -1.99 -6.69
C THR A 46 -3.08 -3.05 -5.60
N ILE A 47 -1.88 -3.58 -5.44
CA ILE A 47 -1.54 -4.54 -4.38
C ILE A 47 -0.53 -3.95 -3.40
N ASP A 48 -0.70 -4.29 -2.12
CA ASP A 48 0.26 -3.94 -1.07
C ASP A 48 1.46 -4.88 -1.18
N GLY A 49 2.55 -4.40 -1.69
CA GLY A 49 3.79 -5.13 -1.94
C GLY A 49 4.63 -4.39 -2.98
N GLY A 50 5.92 -4.29 -2.75
CA GLY A 50 6.85 -3.58 -3.62
C GLY A 50 7.99 -4.46 -4.12
N TYR A 51 8.87 -3.90 -4.93
CA TYR A 51 10.01 -4.65 -5.42
C TYR A 51 10.90 -5.13 -4.26
N PHE A 52 11.36 -6.37 -4.38
CA PHE A 52 12.18 -7.03 -3.36
C PHE A 52 13.55 -6.36 -3.15
N ASN A 53 14.14 -5.80 -4.22
CA ASN A 53 15.47 -5.19 -4.17
C ASN A 53 15.54 -4.02 -5.16
N PRO A 54 16.23 -2.90 -4.82
CA PRO A 54 16.41 -1.76 -5.73
C PRO A 54 17.10 -2.08 -7.07
N CYS A 55 17.72 -3.24 -7.22
CA CYS A 55 18.29 -3.69 -8.51
C CYS A 55 17.23 -3.83 -9.61
N PHE A 56 15.94 -3.99 -9.24
CA PHE A 56 14.84 -4.08 -10.19
C PHE A 56 14.33 -2.73 -10.70
N ILE A 57 14.77 -1.62 -10.12
CA ILE A 57 14.43 -0.28 -10.62
C ILE A 57 14.97 -0.12 -12.04
N ASN A 58 14.09 0.23 -12.99
CA ASN A 58 14.46 0.53 -14.38
C ASN A 58 14.06 1.96 -14.80
N ARG A 59 13.31 2.69 -13.97
CA ARG A 59 13.04 4.13 -14.10
C ARG A 59 13.65 4.88 -12.93
N ALA A 60 14.85 5.43 -13.14
CA ALA A 60 15.62 6.11 -12.10
C ALA A 60 14.91 7.35 -11.52
N LYS A 61 14.19 8.11 -12.38
CA LYS A 61 13.54 9.36 -11.99
C LYS A 61 12.50 9.18 -10.90
N ASP A 62 11.71 8.12 -11.01
CA ASP A 62 10.56 7.84 -10.14
C ASP A 62 10.89 6.71 -9.13
N ALA A 63 12.11 6.14 -9.20
CA ALA A 63 12.57 5.02 -8.40
C ALA A 63 11.63 3.81 -8.44
N VAL A 64 11.03 3.52 -9.61
CA VAL A 64 10.08 2.42 -9.80
C VAL A 64 10.63 1.38 -10.78
N SER A 65 10.08 0.18 -10.69
CA SER A 65 10.18 -0.85 -11.71
C SER A 65 8.94 -0.84 -12.58
N GLU A 66 9.09 -0.58 -13.86
CA GLU A 66 8.00 -0.51 -14.83
C GLU A 66 8.18 -1.61 -15.88
N LEU A 67 7.17 -2.45 -16.06
CA LEU A 67 7.16 -3.53 -17.03
C LEU A 67 5.99 -3.37 -17.99
N GLN A 68 6.29 -3.30 -19.28
CA GLN A 68 5.30 -3.26 -20.36
C GLN A 68 4.95 -4.69 -20.77
N ASN A 69 3.66 -5.00 -20.89
CA ASN A 69 3.12 -6.32 -21.24
C ASN A 69 3.77 -7.49 -20.47
N PRO A 70 3.87 -7.43 -19.13
CA PRO A 70 4.55 -8.45 -18.37
C PRO A 70 3.78 -9.77 -18.31
N ASN A 71 4.52 -10.88 -18.27
CA ASN A 71 4.02 -12.12 -17.73
C ASN A 71 4.11 -12.09 -16.20
N ILE A 72 3.00 -12.35 -15.53
CA ILE A 72 2.86 -12.23 -14.08
C ILE A 72 2.72 -13.63 -13.47
N TYR A 73 3.65 -14.01 -12.60
CA TYR A 73 3.64 -15.29 -11.89
C TYR A 73 3.39 -15.06 -10.41
N ILE A 74 2.42 -15.79 -9.85
CA ILE A 74 1.91 -15.57 -8.49
C ILE A 74 2.19 -16.80 -7.63
N PHE A 75 3.09 -16.64 -6.66
CA PHE A 75 3.31 -17.62 -5.61
C PHE A 75 2.38 -17.30 -4.43
N GLU A 76 1.49 -18.21 -4.10
CA GLU A 76 0.55 -18.06 -2.98
C GLU A 76 1.28 -18.17 -1.63
N ASP A 77 2.31 -19.01 -1.58
CA ASP A 77 3.17 -19.22 -0.43
C ASP A 77 4.54 -18.57 -0.59
N PRO A 78 5.28 -18.36 0.52
CA PRO A 78 6.66 -17.94 0.46
C PRO A 78 7.55 -18.87 -0.37
N ILE A 79 8.49 -18.31 -1.11
CA ILE A 79 9.55 -19.08 -1.76
C ILE A 79 10.61 -19.43 -0.70
N ASP A 80 10.46 -20.58 -0.05
CA ASP A 80 11.28 -21.01 1.10
C ASP A 80 11.78 -22.44 1.00
N ASN A 81 11.54 -23.13 -0.11
CA ASN A 81 12.03 -24.48 -0.36
C ASN A 81 12.58 -24.61 -1.79
N ASN A 82 13.31 -25.72 -2.04
CA ASN A 82 13.94 -25.98 -3.33
C ASN A 82 12.95 -26.11 -4.49
N TYR A 83 11.74 -26.58 -4.24
CA TYR A 83 10.73 -26.72 -5.28
C TYR A 83 10.28 -25.35 -5.79
N THR A 84 9.81 -24.49 -4.91
CA THR A 84 9.34 -23.14 -5.29
C THR A 84 10.49 -22.28 -5.84
N LEU A 85 11.71 -22.44 -5.31
CA LEU A 85 12.89 -21.76 -5.81
C LEU A 85 13.25 -22.20 -7.25
N ASN A 86 13.26 -23.51 -7.51
CA ASN A 86 13.55 -24.03 -8.84
C ASN A 86 12.53 -23.58 -9.88
N LEU A 87 11.23 -23.48 -9.50
CA LEU A 87 10.21 -22.91 -10.36
C LEU A 87 10.47 -21.42 -10.65
N CYS A 88 10.84 -20.64 -9.64
CA CYS A 88 11.21 -19.23 -9.81
C CYS A 88 12.42 -19.08 -10.76
N TYR A 89 13.47 -19.86 -10.57
CA TYR A 89 14.63 -19.85 -11.49
C TYR A 89 14.25 -20.27 -12.90
N LYS A 90 13.38 -21.26 -13.05
CA LYS A 90 12.96 -21.73 -14.37
C LYS A 90 12.18 -20.68 -15.14
N ILE A 91 11.33 -19.92 -14.45
CA ILE A 91 10.63 -18.77 -15.03
C ILE A 91 11.64 -17.73 -15.54
N VAL A 92 12.60 -17.35 -14.70
CA VAL A 92 13.63 -16.37 -15.07
C VAL A 92 14.54 -16.89 -16.20
N GLU A 93 14.91 -18.16 -16.14
CA GLU A 93 15.71 -18.80 -17.20
C GLU A 93 15.02 -18.75 -18.56
N GLN A 94 13.77 -19.21 -18.65
CA GLN A 94 13.04 -19.30 -19.91
C GLN A 94 12.66 -17.95 -20.49
N ASN A 95 12.23 -17.00 -19.64
CA ASN A 95 11.75 -15.72 -20.10
C ASN A 95 12.84 -14.69 -20.38
N LEU A 96 14.00 -14.81 -19.71
CA LEU A 96 15.05 -13.80 -19.73
C LEU A 96 16.43 -14.34 -20.07
N ILE A 97 16.96 -15.32 -19.31
CA ILE A 97 18.35 -15.72 -19.45
C ILE A 97 18.60 -16.43 -20.80
N ALA A 98 17.75 -17.37 -21.18
CA ALA A 98 17.89 -18.11 -22.44
C ALA A 98 17.78 -17.19 -23.66
N PRO A 99 16.75 -16.28 -23.77
CA PRO A 99 16.70 -15.31 -24.87
C PRO A 99 17.90 -14.37 -24.90
N LEU A 100 18.35 -13.84 -23.76
CA LEU A 100 19.53 -12.95 -23.70
C LEU A 100 20.83 -13.66 -24.10
N THR A 101 20.98 -14.92 -23.70
CA THR A 101 22.15 -15.74 -24.09
C THR A 101 22.15 -16.00 -25.59
N LYS A 102 20.99 -16.32 -26.15
CA LYS A 102 20.81 -16.51 -27.60
C LYS A 102 21.10 -15.23 -28.37
N TYR A 103 20.57 -14.08 -27.89
CA TYR A 103 20.87 -12.76 -28.43
C TYR A 103 22.37 -12.48 -28.50
N ASN A 104 23.06 -12.61 -27.37
CA ASN A 104 24.50 -12.36 -27.30
C ASN A 104 25.31 -13.27 -28.25
N THR A 105 24.90 -14.54 -28.39
CA THR A 105 25.55 -15.49 -29.32
C THR A 105 25.35 -15.05 -30.76
N LEU A 106 24.15 -14.62 -31.16
CA LEU A 106 23.85 -14.14 -32.53
C LEU A 106 24.60 -12.84 -32.85
N VAL A 107 24.68 -11.91 -31.89
CA VAL A 107 25.46 -10.67 -32.04
C VAL A 107 26.95 -11.00 -32.27
N GLN A 108 27.54 -11.93 -31.51
CA GLN A 108 28.92 -12.37 -31.69
C GLN A 108 29.16 -13.02 -33.06
N GLN A 109 28.15 -13.66 -33.62
CA GLN A 109 28.17 -14.27 -34.96
C GLN A 109 27.93 -13.24 -36.09
N GLY A 110 27.61 -11.98 -35.76
CA GLY A 110 27.32 -10.92 -36.73
C GLY A 110 25.90 -10.92 -37.28
N ASN A 111 25.00 -11.73 -36.72
CA ASN A 111 23.60 -11.89 -37.17
C ASN A 111 22.66 -10.93 -36.41
N GLN A 112 22.83 -9.61 -36.60
CA GLN A 112 22.09 -8.59 -35.83
C GLN A 112 20.56 -8.69 -36.04
N ALA A 113 20.09 -8.94 -37.29
CA ALA A 113 18.66 -9.02 -37.58
C ALA A 113 17.95 -10.19 -36.85
N GLU A 114 18.62 -11.35 -36.74
CA GLU A 114 18.13 -12.49 -35.99
C GLU A 114 18.17 -12.25 -34.49
N ALA A 115 19.23 -11.57 -34.02
CA ALA A 115 19.36 -11.18 -32.61
C ALA A 115 18.21 -10.25 -32.20
N ASP A 116 17.91 -9.21 -32.98
CA ASP A 116 16.81 -8.29 -32.72
C ASP A 116 15.44 -9.00 -32.74
N ALA A 117 15.28 -10.00 -33.60
CA ALA A 117 14.07 -10.85 -33.61
C ALA A 117 13.92 -11.69 -32.34
N VAL A 118 15.02 -12.18 -31.75
CA VAL A 118 14.99 -12.89 -30.47
C VAL A 118 14.50 -11.97 -29.33
N ILE A 119 15.05 -10.74 -29.25
CA ILE A 119 14.58 -9.74 -28.26
C ILE A 119 13.09 -9.44 -28.42
N ALA A 120 12.64 -9.24 -29.66
CA ALA A 120 11.25 -8.88 -29.93
C ALA A 120 10.24 -10.01 -29.63
N ASN A 121 10.62 -11.27 -29.85
CA ASN A 121 9.68 -12.40 -29.81
C ASN A 121 9.86 -13.34 -28.60
N GLU A 122 11.08 -13.51 -28.11
CA GLU A 122 11.41 -14.48 -27.08
C GLU A 122 11.64 -13.86 -25.70
N LEU A 123 12.20 -12.62 -25.63
CA LEU A 123 12.39 -11.93 -24.35
C LEU A 123 11.05 -11.45 -23.82
N LYS A 124 10.70 -11.88 -22.61
CA LYS A 124 9.41 -11.55 -21.98
C LYS A 124 9.63 -10.76 -20.71
N ALA A 125 9.02 -9.58 -20.63
CA ALA A 125 8.92 -8.87 -19.36
C ALA A 125 8.26 -9.77 -18.32
N THR A 126 8.87 -9.88 -17.13
CA THR A 126 8.49 -10.89 -16.14
C THR A 126 8.34 -10.27 -14.76
N ALA A 127 7.17 -10.45 -14.15
CA ALA A 127 6.91 -10.11 -12.76
C ALA A 127 6.66 -11.38 -11.95
N ILE A 128 7.35 -11.52 -10.82
CA ILE A 128 7.16 -12.62 -9.87
C ILE A 128 6.67 -12.03 -8.56
N ILE A 129 5.49 -12.47 -8.12
CA ILE A 129 4.85 -12.00 -6.90
C ILE A 129 4.87 -13.13 -5.88
N THR A 130 5.40 -12.86 -4.68
CA THR A 130 5.49 -13.82 -3.57
C THR A 130 5.32 -13.09 -2.24
N PRO A 131 4.74 -13.74 -1.20
CA PRO A 131 4.67 -13.13 0.13
C PRO A 131 6.04 -12.73 0.67
N THR A 132 7.02 -13.61 0.59
CA THR A 132 8.42 -13.37 1.02
C THR A 132 9.35 -14.49 0.55
N PHE A 133 10.66 -14.30 0.81
CA PHE A 133 11.68 -15.35 0.65
C PHE A 133 12.10 -15.92 2.00
N GLY A 134 12.29 -17.24 2.05
CA GLY A 134 12.90 -17.92 3.19
C GLY A 134 14.32 -17.41 3.47
N ARG A 135 14.73 -17.41 4.73
CA ARG A 135 16.06 -16.90 5.13
C ARG A 135 17.20 -17.63 4.43
N ASP A 136 17.09 -18.96 4.31
CA ASP A 136 18.13 -19.83 3.75
C ASP A 136 18.20 -19.73 2.22
N ILE A 137 17.14 -19.26 1.57
CA ILE A 137 17.03 -19.14 0.11
C ILE A 137 17.42 -17.75 -0.37
N ARG A 138 17.36 -16.74 0.51
CA ARG A 138 17.64 -15.36 0.15
C ARG A 138 19.02 -15.15 -0.48
N SER A 139 20.04 -15.85 0.02
CA SER A 139 21.40 -15.81 -0.54
C SER A 139 21.48 -16.46 -1.93
N GLN A 140 20.59 -17.38 -2.26
CA GLN A 140 20.57 -18.02 -3.58
C GLN A 140 20.00 -17.10 -4.67
N MET A 141 19.31 -16.02 -4.29
CA MET A 141 18.84 -14.98 -5.22
C MET A 141 19.94 -13.99 -5.62
N ASP A 142 21.13 -14.06 -4.98
CA ASP A 142 22.23 -13.13 -5.23
C ASP A 142 22.69 -13.16 -6.70
N SER A 143 22.64 -14.31 -7.37
CA SER A 143 22.95 -14.42 -8.81
C SER A 143 22.01 -13.61 -9.70
N ILE A 144 20.72 -13.55 -9.39
CA ILE A 144 19.73 -12.72 -10.10
C ILE A 144 19.99 -11.24 -9.77
N ILE A 145 20.22 -10.93 -8.50
CA ILE A 145 20.51 -9.57 -8.04
C ILE A 145 21.78 -9.04 -8.71
N ASP A 146 22.84 -9.84 -8.78
CA ASP A 146 24.11 -9.48 -9.42
C ASP A 146 23.93 -9.25 -10.93
N MET A 147 23.18 -10.13 -11.60
CA MET A 147 22.83 -9.97 -13.00
C MET A 147 22.11 -8.64 -13.25
N MET A 148 21.14 -8.30 -12.43
CA MET A 148 20.36 -7.05 -12.54
C MET A 148 21.22 -5.83 -12.19
N SER A 149 22.07 -5.93 -11.16
CA SER A 149 22.90 -4.82 -10.68
C SER A 149 24.08 -4.51 -11.60
N SER A 150 24.53 -5.46 -12.41
CA SER A 150 25.67 -5.30 -13.33
C SER A 150 25.36 -4.39 -14.52
N SER A 151 24.06 -4.16 -14.81
CA SER A 151 23.61 -3.32 -15.92
C SER A 151 23.25 -1.91 -15.45
N LYS A 152 23.42 -0.91 -16.35
CA LYS A 152 22.89 0.43 -16.12
C LYS A 152 21.35 0.35 -15.95
N ILE A 153 20.77 1.28 -15.19
CA ILE A 153 19.35 1.24 -14.82
C ILE A 153 18.46 1.10 -16.06
N GLU A 154 18.70 1.88 -17.10
CA GLU A 154 17.89 1.86 -18.33
C GLU A 154 18.15 0.66 -19.24
N GLN A 155 19.15 -0.17 -18.91
CA GLN A 155 19.54 -1.36 -19.68
C GLN A 155 19.27 -2.66 -18.91
N ARG A 156 18.63 -2.57 -17.75
CA ARG A 156 18.29 -3.75 -16.95
C ARG A 156 17.29 -4.63 -17.67
N ALA A 157 17.45 -5.93 -17.49
CA ALA A 157 16.46 -6.88 -18.01
C ALA A 157 15.05 -6.59 -17.43
N PRO A 158 13.98 -6.81 -18.21
CA PRO A 158 12.62 -6.50 -17.78
C PRO A 158 12.11 -7.55 -16.77
N LEU A 159 12.70 -7.55 -15.58
CA LEU A 159 12.37 -8.43 -14.45
C LEU A 159 12.05 -7.60 -13.21
N THR A 160 11.00 -8.00 -12.51
CA THR A 160 10.68 -7.48 -11.16
C THR A 160 10.23 -8.62 -10.28
N ILE A 161 10.76 -8.65 -9.06
CA ILE A 161 10.29 -9.56 -8.01
C ILE A 161 9.65 -8.70 -6.92
N ILE A 162 8.39 -8.99 -6.62
CA ILE A 162 7.53 -8.24 -5.72
C ILE A 162 7.31 -9.08 -4.47
N THR A 163 7.48 -8.46 -3.29
CA THR A 163 7.26 -9.09 -1.99
C THR A 163 6.40 -8.22 -1.09
N GLY A 164 5.85 -8.80 -0.02
CA GLY A 164 5.04 -8.10 0.97
C GLY A 164 3.55 -8.42 0.89
N MET A 165 3.09 -9.02 -0.20
CA MET A 165 1.70 -9.43 -0.37
C MET A 165 1.43 -10.74 0.37
N THR A 166 0.74 -10.68 1.49
CA THR A 166 0.41 -11.85 2.34
C THR A 166 -1.07 -12.21 2.31
N ASP A 167 -1.90 -11.40 1.67
CA ASP A 167 -3.34 -11.63 1.55
C ASP A 167 -3.63 -12.58 0.39
N VAL A 168 -3.96 -13.85 0.72
CA VAL A 168 -4.23 -14.94 -0.24
C VAL A 168 -5.43 -14.63 -1.12
N ASP A 169 -6.45 -13.97 -0.59
CA ASP A 169 -7.64 -13.59 -1.36
C ASP A 169 -7.30 -12.55 -2.43
N ARG A 170 -6.45 -11.60 -2.11
CA ARG A 170 -5.96 -10.60 -3.05
C ARG A 170 -5.09 -11.22 -4.14
N LEU A 171 -4.25 -12.21 -3.78
CA LEU A 171 -3.47 -12.97 -4.77
C LEU A 171 -4.38 -13.76 -5.71
N ALA A 172 -5.46 -14.35 -5.19
CA ALA A 172 -6.46 -15.06 -6.00
C ALA A 172 -7.23 -14.09 -6.93
N ASP A 173 -7.58 -12.89 -6.46
CA ASP A 173 -8.22 -11.87 -7.30
C ASP A 173 -7.30 -11.43 -8.44
N LEU A 174 -6.02 -11.20 -8.13
CA LEU A 174 -5.03 -10.84 -9.13
C LEU A 174 -4.83 -11.97 -10.16
N ALA A 175 -4.80 -13.22 -9.71
CA ALA A 175 -4.71 -14.38 -10.58
C ALA A 175 -5.91 -14.46 -11.54
N ALA A 176 -7.13 -14.30 -11.01
CA ALA A 176 -8.34 -14.32 -11.81
C ALA A 176 -8.38 -13.19 -12.86
N MET A 177 -7.91 -11.98 -12.49
CA MET A 177 -7.91 -10.83 -13.40
C MET A 177 -6.84 -10.91 -14.49
N THR A 178 -5.68 -11.50 -14.18
CA THR A 178 -4.54 -11.60 -15.11
C THR A 178 -4.49 -12.89 -15.90
N GLY A 179 -5.30 -13.91 -15.52
CA GLY A 179 -5.23 -15.25 -16.06
C GLY A 179 -4.08 -16.10 -15.53
N ALA A 180 -3.37 -15.62 -14.50
CA ALA A 180 -2.34 -16.41 -13.84
C ALA A 180 -2.95 -17.59 -13.08
N LYS A 181 -2.22 -18.70 -13.01
CA LYS A 181 -2.51 -19.78 -12.06
C LYS A 181 -1.61 -19.60 -10.84
N THR A 182 -2.18 -19.67 -9.63
CA THR A 182 -1.38 -19.54 -8.41
C THR A 182 -0.48 -20.75 -8.20
N ILE A 183 0.74 -20.50 -7.76
CA ILE A 183 1.77 -21.52 -7.49
C ILE A 183 1.83 -21.72 -5.99
N LYS A 184 1.49 -22.94 -5.52
CA LYS A 184 1.48 -23.32 -4.12
C LYS A 184 2.73 -24.08 -3.71
N LYS A 185 3.03 -24.03 -2.42
CA LYS A 185 4.03 -24.88 -1.79
C LYS A 185 3.40 -26.23 -1.44
N TYR A 186 4.10 -27.30 -1.71
CA TYR A 186 3.69 -28.64 -1.33
C TYR A 186 4.59 -29.19 -0.24
N VAL A 187 3.97 -29.73 0.80
CA VAL A 187 4.64 -30.43 1.91
C VAL A 187 4.62 -31.94 1.68
N ASP A 188 3.51 -32.43 1.13
CA ASP A 188 3.31 -33.85 0.81
C ASP A 188 3.59 -34.12 -0.66
N PRO A 189 4.60 -34.95 -1.00
CA PRO A 189 4.94 -35.29 -2.39
C PRO A 189 3.82 -36.01 -3.16
N GLU A 190 2.96 -36.79 -2.49
CA GLU A 190 1.87 -37.49 -3.15
C GLU A 190 0.76 -36.55 -3.56
N VAL A 191 0.44 -35.56 -2.72
CA VAL A 191 -0.50 -34.49 -3.05
C VAL A 191 0.03 -33.67 -4.22
N GLN A 192 1.33 -33.29 -4.20
CA GLN A 192 1.96 -32.58 -5.30
C GLN A 192 1.83 -33.37 -6.61
N LYS A 193 2.16 -34.65 -6.60
CA LYS A 193 2.08 -35.52 -7.78
C LYS A 193 0.66 -35.59 -8.33
N SER A 194 -0.34 -35.78 -7.48
CA SER A 194 -1.76 -35.77 -7.86
C SER A 194 -2.17 -34.44 -8.50
N ASP A 195 -1.72 -33.32 -7.97
CA ASP A 195 -2.06 -31.99 -8.47
C ASP A 195 -1.31 -31.66 -9.77
N VAL A 196 -0.10 -32.19 -9.97
CA VAL A 196 0.61 -32.13 -11.25
C VAL A 196 -0.17 -32.91 -12.33
N GLU A 197 -0.63 -34.12 -12.01
CA GLU A 197 -1.42 -34.95 -12.94
C GLU A 197 -2.75 -34.28 -13.34
N LYS A 198 -3.33 -33.46 -12.45
CA LYS A 198 -4.55 -32.65 -12.70
C LYS A 198 -4.26 -31.32 -13.40
N GLY A 199 -3.01 -30.92 -13.62
CA GLY A 199 -2.63 -29.62 -14.16
C GLY A 199 -2.83 -28.43 -13.21
N ILE A 200 -2.97 -28.71 -11.90
CA ILE A 200 -3.12 -27.70 -10.83
C ILE A 200 -1.76 -27.22 -10.34
N ALA A 201 -0.80 -28.14 -10.19
CA ALA A 201 0.56 -27.81 -9.77
C ALA A 201 1.49 -27.71 -10.97
N PRO A 202 2.43 -26.74 -11.00
CA PRO A 202 3.40 -26.62 -12.09
C PRO A 202 4.51 -27.66 -12.01
N THR A 203 5.06 -27.95 -13.18
CA THR A 203 6.34 -28.62 -13.37
C THR A 203 7.39 -27.62 -13.86
N LEU A 204 8.66 -28.02 -13.87
CA LEU A 204 9.73 -27.19 -14.47
C LEU A 204 9.53 -26.96 -15.98
N ASP A 205 8.80 -27.85 -16.67
CA ASP A 205 8.60 -27.75 -18.10
C ASP A 205 7.46 -26.78 -18.48
N ASN A 206 6.41 -26.68 -17.64
CA ASN A 206 5.21 -25.92 -17.98
C ASN A 206 5.01 -24.61 -17.17
N VAL A 207 5.78 -24.38 -16.11
CA VAL A 207 5.57 -23.22 -15.22
C VAL A 207 5.63 -21.88 -15.95
N ALA A 208 6.59 -21.70 -16.86
CA ALA A 208 6.75 -20.43 -17.57
C ALA A 208 5.76 -20.25 -18.74
N THR A 209 5.08 -21.32 -19.19
CA THR A 209 4.17 -21.28 -20.34
C THR A 209 2.70 -21.29 -19.95
N GLU A 210 2.35 -21.96 -18.83
CA GLU A 210 0.94 -22.22 -18.49
C GLU A 210 0.49 -21.49 -17.19
N PHE A 211 1.44 -21.01 -16.37
CA PHE A 211 1.11 -20.41 -15.06
C PHE A 211 1.20 -18.89 -15.05
N GLY A 212 1.74 -18.27 -16.09
CA GLY A 212 1.84 -16.82 -16.21
C GLY A 212 0.53 -16.17 -16.64
N GLY A 213 0.11 -15.13 -15.92
CA GLY A 213 -0.93 -14.20 -16.36
C GLY A 213 -0.33 -12.99 -17.07
N LYS A 214 -1.16 -12.08 -17.54
CA LYS A 214 -0.73 -10.91 -18.31
C LYS A 214 -1.46 -9.63 -17.90
N ALA A 215 -0.81 -8.51 -18.12
CA ALA A 215 -1.38 -7.17 -18.02
C ALA A 215 -0.71 -6.26 -19.05
N GLU A 216 -1.30 -5.09 -19.34
CA GLU A 216 -0.69 -4.10 -20.23
C GLU A 216 0.53 -3.44 -19.58
N LEU A 217 0.43 -3.09 -18.30
CA LEU A 217 1.48 -2.39 -17.56
C LEU A 217 1.52 -2.84 -16.11
N LEU A 218 2.73 -3.01 -15.57
CA LEU A 218 2.96 -3.22 -14.15
C LEU A 218 3.99 -2.17 -13.67
N VAL A 219 3.66 -1.46 -12.58
CA VAL A 219 4.53 -0.48 -11.94
C VAL A 219 4.66 -0.81 -10.47
N ALA A 220 5.87 -1.11 -10.03
CA ALA A 220 6.18 -1.42 -8.64
C ALA A 220 7.08 -0.36 -8.02
N ASP A 221 6.71 0.16 -6.87
CA ASP A 221 7.56 0.95 -5.99
C ASP A 221 8.05 0.12 -4.79
N THR A 222 8.52 0.76 -3.73
CA THR A 222 9.01 0.09 -2.51
C THR A 222 7.91 -0.55 -1.66
N LYS A 223 6.65 -0.17 -1.82
CA LYS A 223 5.54 -0.54 -0.95
C LYS A 223 4.31 -1.04 -1.70
N THR A 224 4.11 -0.56 -2.91
CA THR A 224 2.91 -0.83 -3.69
C THR A 224 3.23 -1.25 -5.11
N THR A 225 2.36 -2.06 -5.69
CA THR A 225 2.45 -2.45 -7.09
C THR A 225 1.10 -2.23 -7.76
N LYS A 226 1.12 -1.50 -8.88
CA LYS A 226 -0.03 -1.25 -9.74
C LYS A 226 0.00 -2.23 -10.90
N VAL A 227 -1.08 -2.97 -11.10
CA VAL A 227 -1.30 -3.82 -12.27
C VAL A 227 -2.40 -3.18 -13.09
N ILE A 228 -2.03 -2.62 -14.23
CA ILE A 228 -2.91 -1.82 -15.08
C ILE A 228 -3.36 -2.69 -16.26
N ASN A 229 -4.66 -2.63 -16.53
CA ASN A 229 -5.31 -3.36 -17.61
C ASN A 229 -4.92 -4.86 -17.63
N PRO A 230 -5.30 -5.64 -16.58
CA PRO A 230 -5.14 -7.08 -16.59
C PRO A 230 -5.89 -7.71 -17.78
N GLU A 231 -5.29 -8.72 -18.43
CA GLU A 231 -5.80 -9.25 -19.70
C GLU A 231 -7.23 -9.82 -19.61
N LEU A 232 -7.56 -10.53 -18.51
CA LEU A 232 -8.89 -11.13 -18.34
C LEU A 232 -9.94 -10.19 -17.73
N MET A 233 -9.56 -8.99 -17.37
CA MET A 233 -10.52 -8.02 -16.84
C MET A 233 -11.45 -7.46 -17.93
N PHE A 234 -11.00 -7.46 -19.17
CA PHE A 234 -11.71 -6.82 -20.28
C PHE A 234 -11.84 -7.72 -21.51
N ASP A 235 -13.00 -7.61 -22.16
CA ASP A 235 -13.28 -8.11 -23.47
C ASP A 235 -13.53 -6.96 -24.45
N THR A 236 -13.61 -7.26 -25.73
CA THR A 236 -14.02 -6.32 -26.77
C THR A 236 -15.40 -6.73 -27.26
N ASP A 237 -16.39 -5.84 -27.20
CA ASP A 237 -17.73 -6.10 -27.71
C ASP A 237 -17.77 -6.11 -29.25
N GLU A 238 -18.95 -6.40 -29.81
CA GLU A 238 -19.17 -6.47 -31.26
C GLU A 238 -18.89 -5.12 -31.97
N GLU A 239 -18.94 -4.00 -31.25
CA GLU A 239 -18.68 -2.66 -31.76
C GLU A 239 -17.19 -2.26 -31.63
N GLY A 240 -16.34 -3.14 -31.09
CA GLY A 240 -14.93 -2.90 -30.83
C GLY A 240 -14.66 -2.07 -29.57
N LYS A 241 -15.67 -1.90 -28.72
CA LYS A 241 -15.56 -1.16 -27.46
C LYS A 241 -15.14 -2.11 -26.33
N ARG A 242 -14.29 -1.62 -25.46
CA ARG A 242 -13.81 -2.33 -24.28
C ARG A 242 -14.93 -2.43 -23.24
N VAL A 243 -15.23 -3.65 -22.79
CA VAL A 243 -16.23 -3.98 -21.76
C VAL A 243 -15.62 -4.92 -20.74
N PHE A 244 -16.16 -4.95 -19.53
CA PHE A 244 -15.72 -5.93 -18.53
C PHE A 244 -16.04 -7.36 -18.98
N SER A 245 -15.05 -8.25 -18.82
CA SER A 245 -15.17 -9.63 -19.23
C SER A 245 -16.25 -10.40 -18.44
N SER A 246 -16.75 -11.47 -19.02
CA SER A 246 -17.69 -12.35 -18.34
C SER A 246 -17.09 -12.99 -17.09
N GLU A 247 -15.80 -13.30 -17.09
CA GLU A 247 -15.06 -13.90 -15.97
C GLU A 247 -14.93 -12.92 -14.81
N TYR A 248 -14.59 -11.67 -15.11
CA TYR A 248 -14.54 -10.60 -14.11
C TYR A 248 -15.93 -10.33 -13.50
N ASN A 249 -16.97 -10.25 -14.32
CA ASN A 249 -18.34 -10.06 -13.85
C ASN A 249 -18.83 -11.23 -12.99
N ASN A 250 -18.47 -12.47 -13.33
CA ASN A 250 -18.79 -13.66 -12.54
C ASN A 250 -18.06 -13.65 -11.19
N LEU A 251 -16.80 -13.22 -11.14
CA LEU A 251 -16.05 -13.03 -9.89
C LEU A 251 -16.76 -12.03 -8.98
N LEU A 252 -17.10 -10.86 -9.49
CA LEU A 252 -17.85 -9.85 -8.73
C LEU A 252 -19.20 -10.38 -8.23
N ALA A 253 -19.98 -11.02 -9.09
CA ALA A 253 -21.28 -11.59 -8.73
C ALA A 253 -21.15 -12.66 -7.63
N SER A 254 -20.11 -13.50 -7.68
CA SER A 254 -19.85 -14.50 -6.66
C SER A 254 -19.53 -13.89 -5.30
N LEU A 255 -18.72 -12.84 -5.27
CA LEU A 255 -18.38 -12.11 -4.04
C LEU A 255 -19.59 -11.34 -3.47
N GLU A 256 -20.41 -10.75 -4.31
CA GLU A 256 -21.67 -10.10 -3.91
C GLU A 256 -22.67 -11.09 -3.33
N ALA A 257 -22.76 -12.28 -3.92
CA ALA A 257 -23.60 -13.36 -3.40
C ALA A 257 -23.12 -13.85 -2.03
N GLN A 258 -21.80 -13.99 -1.82
CA GLN A 258 -21.22 -14.31 -0.51
C GLN A 258 -21.53 -13.22 0.51
N LEU A 259 -21.40 -11.95 0.14
CA LEU A 259 -21.73 -10.82 1.01
C LEU A 259 -23.20 -10.84 1.43
N ALA A 260 -24.12 -11.09 0.49
CA ALA A 260 -25.54 -11.20 0.78
C ALA A 260 -25.88 -12.34 1.73
N GLN A 261 -25.17 -13.46 1.66
CA GLN A 261 -25.33 -14.57 2.60
C GLN A 261 -24.86 -14.22 4.01
N LEU A 262 -23.70 -13.55 4.15
CA LEU A 262 -23.15 -13.13 5.45
C LEU A 262 -24.02 -12.05 6.13
N ASP A 263 -24.57 -11.09 5.38
CA ASP A 263 -25.46 -10.07 5.92
C ASP A 263 -26.76 -10.66 6.50
N THR A 264 -27.20 -11.84 6.05
CA THR A 264 -28.41 -12.53 6.57
C THR A 264 -28.15 -13.33 7.84
N VAL A 265 -26.93 -13.76 8.12
CA VAL A 265 -26.59 -14.71 9.22
C VAL A 265 -26.12 -14.00 10.50
N LYS A 266 -26.03 -12.68 10.56
CA LYS A 266 -25.49 -11.90 11.71
C LYS A 266 -24.09 -12.34 12.17
N GLU A 267 -23.33 -12.97 11.32
CA GLU A 267 -21.96 -13.36 11.60
C GLU A 267 -21.00 -12.18 11.37
N SER A 268 -19.91 -12.22 12.06
CA SER A 268 -18.92 -11.18 12.36
C SER A 268 -18.89 -9.98 11.42
N ALA A 269 -19.18 -8.80 11.94
CA ALA A 269 -19.06 -7.52 11.23
C ALA A 269 -17.67 -7.34 10.53
N THR A 270 -16.67 -8.08 10.98
CA THR A 270 -15.31 -8.10 10.43
C THR A 270 -15.28 -8.76 9.05
N GLU A 271 -15.89 -9.93 8.87
CA GLU A 271 -15.90 -10.67 7.59
C GLU A 271 -16.69 -9.92 6.52
N VAL A 272 -17.85 -9.38 6.91
CA VAL A 272 -18.67 -8.52 6.06
C VAL A 272 -17.86 -7.31 5.56
N ASN A 273 -17.11 -6.67 6.46
CA ASN A 273 -16.29 -5.52 6.11
C ASN A 273 -15.10 -5.89 5.21
N ILE A 274 -14.45 -7.03 5.44
CA ILE A 274 -13.38 -7.54 4.57
C ILE A 274 -13.92 -7.77 3.17
N LEU A 275 -15.04 -8.46 3.04
CA LEU A 275 -15.63 -8.79 1.75
C LEU A 275 -16.14 -7.55 1.00
N ARG A 276 -16.77 -6.60 1.70
CA ARG A 276 -17.16 -5.30 1.10
C ARG A 276 -15.96 -4.55 0.55
N ARG A 277 -14.84 -4.51 1.28
CA ARG A 277 -13.60 -3.86 0.80
C ARG A 277 -13.01 -4.58 -0.41
N ARG A 278 -13.02 -5.91 -0.42
CA ARG A 278 -12.57 -6.70 -1.57
C ARG A 278 -13.37 -6.37 -2.81
N ILE A 279 -14.71 -6.38 -2.72
CA ILE A 279 -15.60 -5.99 -3.82
C ILE A 279 -15.34 -4.55 -4.27
N GLN A 280 -15.23 -3.62 -3.34
CA GLN A 280 -14.94 -2.22 -3.68
C GLN A 280 -13.61 -2.08 -4.39
N SER A 281 -12.56 -2.75 -3.91
CA SER A 281 -11.24 -2.66 -4.55
C SER A 281 -11.19 -3.25 -5.94
N LEU A 282 -12.02 -4.24 -6.24
CA LEU A 282 -12.17 -4.80 -7.58
C LEU A 282 -12.97 -3.86 -8.50
N LYS A 283 -14.00 -3.22 -8.00
CA LYS A 283 -14.84 -2.27 -8.76
C LYS A 283 -14.17 -0.91 -9.00
N CYS A 284 -13.12 -0.58 -8.23
CA CYS A 284 -12.54 0.75 -8.24
C CYS A 284 -11.43 0.90 -9.26
N ASN A 285 -11.44 2.03 -9.92
CA ASN A 285 -10.32 2.51 -10.71
C ASN A 285 -9.18 2.97 -9.80
N MET A 286 -7.97 2.96 -10.31
CA MET A 286 -6.83 3.63 -9.68
C MET A 286 -6.81 5.09 -10.12
N VAL A 287 -6.49 5.99 -9.20
CA VAL A 287 -6.43 7.43 -9.45
C VAL A 287 -5.05 7.94 -9.08
N ASP A 288 -4.36 8.56 -10.03
CA ASP A 288 -3.16 9.35 -9.77
C ASP A 288 -3.56 10.82 -9.64
N TYR A 289 -3.38 11.38 -8.45
CA TYR A 289 -3.55 12.80 -8.18
C TYR A 289 -2.18 13.49 -8.31
N LEU A 290 -1.97 14.17 -9.44
CA LEU A 290 -0.69 14.81 -9.75
C LEU A 290 -0.75 16.30 -9.39
N ILE A 291 0.11 16.71 -8.45
CA ILE A 291 0.15 18.06 -7.92
C ILE A 291 0.98 18.96 -8.84
N GLY A 292 0.32 19.98 -9.36
CA GLY A 292 0.95 21.06 -10.13
C GLY A 292 1.37 22.22 -9.24
N GLY A 293 2.24 23.07 -9.75
CA GLY A 293 2.69 24.29 -9.08
C GLY A 293 3.97 24.84 -9.68
N VAL A 294 4.28 26.07 -9.38
CA VAL A 294 5.47 26.77 -9.90
C VAL A 294 6.72 26.49 -9.07
N SER A 295 6.57 26.46 -7.73
CA SER A 295 7.66 26.22 -6.79
C SER A 295 7.78 24.73 -6.43
N TYR A 296 9.00 24.21 -6.37
CA TYR A 296 9.27 22.85 -5.89
C TYR A 296 8.85 22.69 -4.42
N THR A 297 9.20 23.66 -3.56
CA THR A 297 8.91 23.60 -2.13
C THR A 297 7.41 23.59 -1.84
N ASP A 298 6.64 24.42 -2.58
CA ASP A 298 5.17 24.46 -2.40
C ASP A 298 4.51 23.16 -2.87
N ARG A 299 5.01 22.56 -3.96
CA ARG A 299 4.51 21.28 -4.46
C ARG A 299 4.78 20.13 -3.51
N ASP A 300 5.98 20.08 -2.90
CA ASP A 300 6.34 19.05 -1.94
C ASP A 300 5.50 19.18 -0.66
N ALA A 301 5.35 20.39 -0.13
CA ALA A 301 4.50 20.65 1.04
C ALA A 301 3.03 20.27 0.76
N LEU A 302 2.52 20.63 -0.43
CA LEU A 302 1.15 20.28 -0.81
C LEU A 302 0.98 18.78 -1.06
N LYS A 303 2.01 18.11 -1.58
CA LYS A 303 2.02 16.65 -1.75
C LYS A 303 1.88 15.96 -0.41
N ASP A 304 2.67 16.34 0.58
CA ASP A 304 2.58 15.78 1.93
C ASP A 304 1.18 15.99 2.53
N ALA A 305 0.61 17.19 2.38
CA ALA A 305 -0.73 17.50 2.88
C ALA A 305 -1.83 16.68 2.17
N VAL A 306 -1.69 16.42 0.87
CA VAL A 306 -2.63 15.58 0.10
C VAL A 306 -2.49 14.11 0.48
N GLU A 307 -1.27 13.60 0.64
CA GLU A 307 -1.02 12.23 1.11
C GLU A 307 -1.64 12.01 2.49
N ASP A 308 -1.45 12.94 3.42
CA ASP A 308 -2.07 12.89 4.74
C ASP A 308 -3.60 12.92 4.67
N ALA A 309 -4.17 13.74 3.80
CA ALA A 309 -5.62 13.80 3.60
C ALA A 309 -6.17 12.48 3.06
N VAL A 310 -5.52 11.88 2.07
CA VAL A 310 -5.91 10.59 1.49
C VAL A 310 -5.79 9.46 2.52
N LEU A 311 -4.69 9.41 3.28
CA LEU A 311 -4.48 8.43 4.35
C LEU A 311 -5.52 8.58 5.47
N ASN A 312 -5.83 9.82 5.86
CA ASN A 312 -6.85 10.10 6.87
C ASN A 312 -8.26 9.69 6.38
N CYS A 313 -8.64 10.03 5.14
CA CYS A 313 -9.91 9.58 4.55
C CYS A 313 -9.99 8.06 4.49
N ARG A 314 -8.92 7.38 4.07
CA ARG A 314 -8.86 5.92 4.00
C ARG A 314 -8.97 5.28 5.38
N SER A 315 -8.27 5.83 6.38
CA SER A 315 -8.38 5.40 7.78
C SER A 315 -9.78 5.65 8.34
N ALA A 316 -10.37 6.82 8.07
CA ALA A 316 -11.72 7.17 8.50
C ALA A 316 -12.79 6.25 7.89
N ALA A 317 -12.66 5.91 6.60
CA ALA A 317 -13.55 4.95 5.93
C ALA A 317 -13.46 3.53 6.55
N LYS A 318 -12.28 3.17 7.06
CA LYS A 318 -12.01 1.86 7.64
C LYS A 318 -12.41 1.75 9.12
N GLU A 319 -12.03 2.73 9.92
CA GLU A 319 -12.09 2.65 11.38
C GLU A 319 -13.21 3.52 11.97
N GLY A 320 -13.78 4.44 11.17
CA GLY A 320 -14.79 5.40 11.60
C GLY A 320 -14.24 6.81 11.81
N ILE A 321 -15.16 7.72 12.11
CA ILE A 321 -14.91 9.14 12.23
C ILE A 321 -15.22 9.60 13.66
N GLY A 322 -14.33 10.40 14.23
CA GLY A 322 -14.53 11.07 15.51
C GLY A 322 -14.10 12.54 15.43
N TYR A 323 -14.27 13.25 16.52
CA TYR A 323 -13.80 14.62 16.62
C TYR A 323 -12.27 14.68 16.68
N ALA A 324 -11.70 15.57 15.89
CA ALA A 324 -10.25 15.79 15.82
C ALA A 324 -9.70 16.58 17.02
N ALA A 325 -8.43 16.99 16.92
CA ALA A 325 -7.71 17.77 17.93
C ALA A 325 -7.59 17.07 19.30
N ASN A 326 -7.39 15.76 19.30
CA ASN A 326 -7.29 14.93 20.52
C ASN A 326 -8.55 14.91 21.40
N PHE A 327 -9.69 15.37 20.88
CA PHE A 327 -10.93 15.44 21.67
C PHE A 327 -11.47 14.05 22.02
N GLU A 328 -11.46 13.10 21.09
CA GLU A 328 -11.88 11.72 21.37
C GLU A 328 -10.96 11.04 22.37
N GLY A 329 -9.65 11.28 22.30
CA GLY A 329 -8.68 10.82 23.27
C GLY A 329 -8.94 11.40 24.68
N LEU A 330 -9.26 12.69 24.77
CA LEU A 330 -9.64 13.33 26.03
C LEU A 330 -10.89 12.71 26.62
N ARG A 331 -11.94 12.52 25.82
CA ARG A 331 -13.20 11.93 26.27
C ARG A 331 -13.02 10.48 26.78
N ALA A 332 -12.33 9.65 26.01
CA ALA A 332 -12.03 8.28 26.38
C ALA A 332 -11.15 8.21 27.67
N ALA A 333 -10.13 9.08 27.76
CA ALA A 333 -9.28 9.13 28.95
C ALA A 333 -10.05 9.57 30.21
N HIS A 334 -11.00 10.48 30.07
CA HIS A 334 -11.90 10.90 31.16
C HIS A 334 -12.77 9.73 31.65
N GLU A 335 -13.47 9.03 30.74
CA GLU A 335 -14.29 7.87 31.09
C GLU A 335 -13.48 6.77 31.75
N VAL A 336 -12.27 6.48 31.27
CA VAL A 336 -11.36 5.51 31.87
C VAL A 336 -10.93 5.95 33.27
N ALA A 337 -10.61 7.24 33.48
CA ALA A 337 -10.23 7.75 34.80
C ALA A 337 -11.37 7.63 35.82
N GLU A 338 -12.62 7.87 35.43
CA GLU A 338 -13.79 7.68 36.29
C GLU A 338 -13.99 6.22 36.69
N VAL A 339 -13.91 5.28 35.72
CA VAL A 339 -14.09 3.84 35.99
C VAL A 339 -12.96 3.27 36.85
N THR A 340 -11.74 3.76 36.69
CA THR A 340 -10.55 3.24 37.39
C THR A 340 -10.35 3.80 38.80
N SER A 341 -11.05 4.90 39.15
CA SER A 341 -10.93 5.56 40.47
C SER A 341 -11.09 4.64 41.69
N ASN A 342 -11.77 3.51 41.55
CA ASN A 342 -12.05 2.57 42.62
C ASN A 342 -11.38 1.18 42.45
N LEU A 343 -10.50 1.00 41.45
CA LEU A 343 -9.94 -0.33 41.16
C LEU A 343 -8.59 -0.62 41.84
N SER A 344 -7.63 0.28 41.71
CA SER A 344 -6.33 0.18 42.39
C SER A 344 -5.59 1.52 42.34
N PRO A 345 -4.77 1.88 43.35
CA PRO A 345 -4.03 3.15 43.37
C PRO A 345 -3.11 3.32 42.16
N ILE A 346 -2.50 2.27 41.64
CA ILE A 346 -1.62 2.32 40.48
C ILE A 346 -2.43 2.60 39.21
N ARG A 347 -3.53 1.91 38.99
CA ARG A 347 -4.39 2.13 37.81
C ARG A 347 -5.01 3.51 37.82
N GLU A 348 -5.47 3.97 38.97
CA GLU A 348 -5.96 5.33 39.15
C GLU A 348 -4.89 6.39 38.84
N ALA A 349 -3.66 6.22 39.34
CA ALA A 349 -2.56 7.14 39.06
C ALA A 349 -2.21 7.18 37.56
N VAL A 350 -2.17 6.03 36.89
CA VAL A 350 -1.87 5.94 35.45
C VAL A 350 -2.99 6.58 34.61
N SER A 351 -4.26 6.23 34.86
CA SER A 351 -5.39 6.78 34.11
C SER A 351 -5.52 8.30 34.30
N ASN A 352 -5.31 8.79 35.51
CA ASN A 352 -5.28 10.23 35.78
C ASN A 352 -4.11 10.94 35.09
N ALA A 353 -2.94 10.31 34.97
CA ALA A 353 -1.81 10.87 34.25
C ALA A 353 -2.10 10.98 32.75
N VAL A 354 -2.71 9.94 32.13
CA VAL A 354 -3.13 9.95 30.72
C VAL A 354 -4.22 11.01 30.48
N TYR A 355 -5.23 11.07 31.34
CA TYR A 355 -6.27 12.09 31.27
C TYR A 355 -5.70 13.51 31.33
N LYS A 356 -4.80 13.80 32.29
CA LYS A 356 -4.15 15.11 32.40
C LYS A 356 -3.31 15.44 31.17
N ALA A 357 -2.64 14.46 30.58
CA ALA A 357 -1.87 14.68 29.36
C ALA A 357 -2.77 15.12 28.19
N TYR A 358 -3.89 14.43 27.97
CA TYR A 358 -4.86 14.83 26.95
C TYR A 358 -5.50 16.18 27.27
N ALA A 359 -5.91 16.42 28.52
CA ALA A 359 -6.50 17.67 28.95
C ALA A 359 -5.56 18.86 28.70
N ASN A 360 -4.28 18.73 29.09
CA ASN A 360 -3.27 19.76 28.84
C ASN A 360 -3.05 20.01 27.35
N THR A 361 -3.01 18.95 26.53
CA THR A 361 -2.81 19.07 25.08
C THR A 361 -3.99 19.79 24.42
N VAL A 362 -5.22 19.35 24.73
CA VAL A 362 -6.44 19.97 24.20
C VAL A 362 -6.57 21.43 24.65
N ALA A 363 -6.33 21.72 25.95
CA ALA A 363 -6.35 23.09 26.45
C ALA A 363 -5.35 24.00 25.74
N ARG A 364 -4.12 23.53 25.49
CA ARG A 364 -3.11 24.30 24.73
C ARG A 364 -3.55 24.58 23.30
N ILE A 365 -4.18 23.63 22.61
CA ILE A 365 -4.72 23.86 21.28
C ILE A 365 -5.73 25.01 21.29
N TYR A 366 -6.62 25.06 22.30
CA TYR A 366 -7.60 26.13 22.42
C TYR A 366 -6.96 27.48 22.80
N VAL A 367 -5.98 27.49 23.69
CA VAL A 367 -5.32 28.72 24.14
C VAL A 367 -4.37 29.26 23.07
N ASP A 368 -3.49 28.40 22.54
CA ASP A 368 -2.39 28.84 21.66
C ASP A 368 -2.87 29.13 20.23
N TYR A 369 -3.84 28.35 19.72
CA TYR A 369 -4.31 28.45 18.32
C TYR A 369 -5.67 29.10 18.15
N MET A 370 -6.50 29.10 19.18
CA MET A 370 -7.86 29.58 19.11
C MET A 370 -8.10 30.85 19.92
N ALA A 371 -7.05 31.41 20.55
CA ALA A 371 -7.06 32.66 21.29
C ALA A 371 -8.24 32.78 22.31
N VAL A 372 -8.56 31.69 23.00
CA VAL A 372 -9.53 31.69 24.10
C VAL A 372 -8.80 32.18 25.38
N GLU A 373 -8.70 33.48 25.54
CA GLU A 373 -7.85 34.08 26.58
C GLU A 373 -8.49 34.17 27.98
N ASP A 374 -9.80 34.08 28.11
CA ASP A 374 -10.51 34.41 29.34
C ASP A 374 -11.10 33.21 30.13
N ILE A 375 -10.71 31.96 29.80
CA ILE A 375 -11.22 30.78 30.50
C ILE A 375 -10.07 30.02 31.17
N GLU A 376 -10.21 29.73 32.47
CA GLU A 376 -9.25 28.85 33.14
C GLU A 376 -9.26 27.46 32.50
N GLN A 377 -8.10 26.82 32.40
CA GLN A 377 -7.90 25.55 31.71
C GLN A 377 -8.86 24.44 32.18
N ASP A 378 -9.06 24.31 33.49
CA ASP A 378 -9.92 23.27 34.06
C ASP A 378 -11.40 23.52 33.72
N ASP A 379 -11.84 24.77 33.70
CA ASP A 379 -13.21 25.13 33.31
C ASP A 379 -13.46 24.92 31.82
N LEU A 380 -12.45 25.13 30.97
CA LEU A 380 -12.53 24.85 29.55
C LEU A 380 -12.69 23.34 29.31
N ILE A 381 -11.84 22.52 29.93
CA ILE A 381 -11.89 21.06 29.78
C ILE A 381 -13.23 20.53 30.30
N LYS A 382 -13.72 21.03 31.43
CA LYS A 382 -15.03 20.63 31.98
C LYS A 382 -16.17 20.95 31.00
N LYS A 383 -16.18 22.14 30.42
CA LYS A 383 -17.19 22.54 29.38
C LYS A 383 -17.11 21.63 28.16
N LEU A 384 -15.91 21.27 27.68
CA LEU A 384 -15.71 20.41 26.54
C LEU A 384 -16.30 19.01 26.79
N ILE A 385 -16.06 18.45 27.96
CA ILE A 385 -16.57 17.12 28.37
C ILE A 385 -18.10 17.18 28.55
N GLU A 386 -18.62 18.19 29.26
CA GLU A 386 -20.08 18.35 29.49
C GLU A 386 -20.85 18.52 28.17
N ASN A 387 -20.31 19.26 27.22
CA ASN A 387 -20.92 19.46 25.91
C ASN A 387 -20.76 18.25 24.96
N ASN A 388 -19.89 17.33 25.29
CA ASN A 388 -19.56 16.14 24.50
C ASN A 388 -19.20 16.44 23.04
N LYS A 389 -18.64 17.62 22.79
CA LYS A 389 -18.11 18.03 21.48
C LYS A 389 -17.16 19.23 21.59
N PRO A 390 -16.25 19.39 20.61
CA PRO A 390 -15.36 20.54 20.56
C PRO A 390 -16.16 21.86 20.49
N ILE A 391 -15.57 22.90 21.06
CA ILE A 391 -16.10 24.26 20.92
C ILE A 391 -15.65 24.82 19.57
N ASP A 392 -16.60 25.23 18.73
CA ASP A 392 -16.27 25.96 17.50
C ASP A 392 -15.91 27.41 17.83
N VAL A 393 -14.61 27.70 17.80
CA VAL A 393 -14.08 29.04 18.02
C VAL A 393 -14.03 29.90 16.76
N THR A 394 -14.25 29.27 15.56
CA THR A 394 -14.25 30.00 14.29
C THR A 394 -15.59 30.65 13.98
N GLY A 395 -16.65 30.26 14.70
CA GLY A 395 -18.02 30.73 14.49
C GLY A 395 -18.68 30.21 13.20
N ASN A 396 -18.01 29.33 12.49
CA ASN A 396 -18.48 28.81 11.21
C ASN A 396 -19.32 27.54 11.33
N ASN A 397 -19.61 27.06 12.54
CA ASN A 397 -20.32 25.80 12.82
C ASN A 397 -19.71 24.57 12.10
N ARG A 398 -18.40 24.59 11.85
CA ARG A 398 -17.69 23.49 11.19
C ARG A 398 -17.19 22.50 12.23
N GLU A 399 -17.61 21.26 12.13
CA GLU A 399 -17.05 20.17 12.93
C GLU A 399 -15.69 19.75 12.34
N VAL A 400 -14.67 19.74 13.17
CA VAL A 400 -13.33 19.24 12.78
C VAL A 400 -13.29 17.76 13.07
N LEU A 401 -13.35 16.95 12.02
CA LEU A 401 -13.40 15.49 12.10
C LEU A 401 -12.09 14.85 11.62
N SER A 402 -11.76 13.71 12.19
CA SER A 402 -10.60 12.88 11.81
C SER A 402 -10.92 11.40 11.97
N SER A 403 -10.01 10.53 11.54
CA SER A 403 -10.11 9.10 11.82
C SER A 403 -9.99 8.84 13.31
N ILE A 404 -10.88 8.03 13.85
CA ILE A 404 -10.88 7.63 15.28
C ILE A 404 -9.62 6.85 15.68
N LYS A 405 -8.90 6.27 14.73
CA LYS A 405 -7.69 5.49 14.97
C LYS A 405 -6.46 6.35 15.33
N THR A 406 -6.47 7.64 15.02
CA THR A 406 -5.32 8.52 15.21
C THR A 406 -4.88 8.58 16.67
N ASP A 407 -5.81 8.83 17.59
CA ASP A 407 -5.50 8.98 19.01
C ASP A 407 -4.94 7.70 19.68
N PRO A 408 -5.55 6.50 19.51
CA PRO A 408 -5.01 5.26 20.05
C PRO A 408 -3.61 4.93 19.51
N THR A 409 -3.35 5.17 18.23
CA THR A 409 -2.05 4.91 17.60
C THR A 409 -0.97 5.83 18.17
N THR A 410 -1.30 7.11 18.35
CA THR A 410 -0.41 8.09 18.96
C THR A 410 -0.10 7.74 20.41
N LEU A 411 -1.12 7.36 21.19
CA LEU A 411 -0.93 6.95 22.58
C LEU A 411 -0.03 5.70 22.69
N GLN A 412 -0.24 4.71 21.83
CA GLN A 412 0.60 3.51 21.81
C GLN A 412 2.06 3.85 21.50
N ALA A 413 2.32 4.69 20.50
CA ALA A 413 3.66 5.14 20.16
C ALA A 413 4.34 5.88 21.33
N ILE A 414 3.61 6.75 22.04
CA ILE A 414 4.12 7.43 23.23
C ILE A 414 4.48 6.43 24.34
N VAL A 415 3.60 5.47 24.61
CA VAL A 415 3.84 4.43 25.63
C VAL A 415 5.07 3.60 25.28
N ASP A 416 5.26 3.24 24.02
CA ASP A 416 6.42 2.48 23.56
C ASP A 416 7.71 3.26 23.70
N ILE A 417 7.72 4.56 23.35
CA ILE A 417 8.88 5.45 23.51
C ILE A 417 9.22 5.63 25.00
N VAL A 418 8.23 5.93 25.84
CA VAL A 418 8.43 6.09 27.28
C VAL A 418 8.93 4.78 27.90
N GLY A 419 8.35 3.64 27.51
CA GLY A 419 8.81 2.32 27.93
C GLY A 419 10.26 2.03 27.53
N LEU A 420 10.68 2.46 26.34
CA LEU A 420 12.08 2.39 25.89
C LEU A 420 12.98 3.29 26.75
N MET A 421 12.56 4.53 27.02
CA MET A 421 13.31 5.46 27.87
C MET A 421 13.55 4.89 29.26
N PHE A 422 12.55 4.27 29.89
CA PHE A 422 12.69 3.62 31.20
C PHE A 422 13.61 2.39 31.19
N LYS A 423 13.75 1.72 30.06
CA LYS A 423 14.67 0.56 29.91
C LYS A 423 16.11 0.99 29.59
N THR A 424 16.35 2.24 29.24
CA THR A 424 17.64 2.74 28.82
C THR A 424 18.38 3.39 29.99
N ASN A 425 19.45 2.78 30.44
CA ASN A 425 20.27 3.28 31.58
C ASN A 425 21.32 4.35 31.19
N GLN A 426 21.56 4.55 29.88
CA GLN A 426 22.54 5.51 29.37
C GLN A 426 22.04 6.15 28.07
N PHE A 427 22.18 7.47 27.99
CA PHE A 427 22.01 8.22 26.75
C PHE A 427 23.39 8.57 26.20
N LEU A 428 23.72 8.09 25.00
CA LEU A 428 24.86 8.57 24.25
C LEU A 428 24.43 9.85 23.52
N CYS A 429 24.80 10.99 24.09
CA CYS A 429 24.65 12.27 23.40
C CYS A 429 25.97 12.50 22.61
N PRO A 430 25.94 12.61 21.27
CA PRO A 430 27.14 13.04 20.55
C PRO A 430 27.49 14.44 21.03
N ILE A 431 28.67 14.56 21.64
CA ILE A 431 29.22 15.87 21.99
C ILE A 431 29.56 16.53 20.64
N PRO A 432 28.98 17.71 20.33
CA PRO A 432 29.37 18.41 19.10
C PRO A 432 30.87 18.71 19.20
N ASP A 433 31.60 18.36 18.15
CA ASP A 433 33.04 18.64 18.08
C ASP A 433 33.21 20.16 18.16
N MET A 434 33.64 20.67 19.33
CA MET A 434 33.82 22.09 19.57
C MET A 434 34.95 22.71 18.71
N ASN A 435 35.64 21.89 17.91
CA ASN A 435 36.74 22.34 17.05
C ASN A 435 36.30 22.86 15.68
N THR A 436 35.00 22.86 15.34
CA THR A 436 34.50 23.39 14.06
C THR A 436 34.05 24.86 14.12
N TYR A 437 34.20 25.57 15.27
CA TYR A 437 33.94 27.00 15.38
C TYR A 437 35.24 27.77 15.73
N THR A 438 36.29 27.57 14.94
CA THR A 438 37.35 28.57 14.87
C THR A 438 37.27 29.26 13.52
N ALA A 439 36.68 30.40 13.59
CA ALA A 439 36.93 31.63 12.83
C ALA A 439 37.57 31.54 11.43
N GLU A 440 36.84 31.96 10.46
CA GLU A 440 37.27 33.08 9.62
C GLU A 440 36.09 34.01 9.35
#